data_365645a0f911d5d3f8b72341ee796edf
#
_entry.id   365645a0f911d5d3f8b72341ee796edf
#
_cell.length_a   1.000
_cell.length_b   1.000
_cell.length_c   1.000
_cell.angle_alpha   90.00
_cell.angle_beta   90.00
_cell.angle_gamma   90.00
#
_symmetry.space_group_name_H-M   'P 1'
#
loop_
_entity.id
_entity.type
_entity.pdbx_description
1 polymer ?
#
loop_
_entity_poly.entity_id
_entity_poly.type
_entity_poly.pdbx_seq_one_letter_code
_entity_poly.pdbx_strand_id
1 'polypeptide(L)'
;NVNDELNITGTTMTIDADEDAVKVDNDEDTSVGTMYLSDNKMTITAGDDGIHASGDLIIDSGTYQVTESVEGLEGKSITINGGDITIYATDDGVNAANANANQDEIFFTMNGGTLNVEVGQGDTDPIDSNGNVTVTGGTINLTGQSGFDFDGTATYTGGDIYINGEKQTEIVNSMPGGGGAPGGGGPQGGGPGGGHP
;
A
#
# COMPACT_ATOMS: atom_id res chain seq x y z
N ASN A 1 -16.58 -1.85 17.49
CA ASN A 1 -16.44 -2.15 16.07
C ASN A 1 -17.20 -1.09 15.28
N VAL A 2 -16.57 -0.46 14.33
CA VAL A 2 -17.21 0.49 13.41
C VAL A 2 -17.29 -0.22 12.06
N ASN A 3 -18.44 -0.17 11.41
CA ASN A 3 -18.65 -0.95 10.19
C ASN A 3 -18.78 -0.10 8.92
N ASP A 4 -19.20 1.17 9.05
CA ASP A 4 -19.46 1.99 7.87
C ASP A 4 -18.40 3.07 7.65
N GLU A 5 -18.18 3.91 8.65
CA GLU A 5 -17.26 5.06 8.57
C GLU A 5 -16.66 5.38 9.93
N LEU A 6 -15.36 5.66 9.97
CA LEU A 6 -14.64 6.12 11.15
C LEU A 6 -13.90 7.42 10.83
N ASN A 7 -14.23 8.49 11.56
CA ASN A 7 -13.52 9.76 11.47
C ASN A 7 -12.78 10.04 12.78
N ILE A 8 -11.46 10.20 12.73
CA ILE A 8 -10.64 10.60 13.89
C ILE A 8 -9.89 11.88 13.53
N THR A 9 -10.10 12.92 14.32
CA THR A 9 -9.47 14.21 14.07
C THR A 9 -9.02 14.90 15.34
N GLY A 10 -7.87 15.59 15.31
CA GLY A 10 -7.37 16.46 16.36
C GLY A 10 -7.06 15.74 17.67
N THR A 11 -6.73 14.44 17.63
CA THR A 11 -6.51 13.66 18.86
C THR A 11 -5.03 13.36 19.08
N THR A 12 -4.69 13.05 20.35
CA THR A 12 -3.39 12.46 20.72
C THR A 12 -3.68 11.12 21.39
N MET A 13 -3.18 10.03 20.80
CA MET A 13 -3.41 8.68 21.27
C MET A 13 -2.11 7.88 21.32
N THR A 14 -2.02 6.98 22.30
CA THR A 14 -1.07 5.87 22.31
C THR A 14 -1.90 4.59 22.41
N ILE A 15 -1.72 3.68 21.47
CA ILE A 15 -2.49 2.46 21.34
C ILE A 15 -1.49 1.30 21.41
N ASP A 16 -1.83 0.30 22.22
CA ASP A 16 -1.13 -0.98 22.30
C ASP A 16 -2.22 -2.06 22.24
N ALA A 17 -2.27 -2.79 21.16
CA ALA A 17 -3.32 -3.75 20.85
C ALA A 17 -2.75 -5.13 20.54
N ASP A 18 -3.47 -6.18 20.95
CA ASP A 18 -3.11 -7.58 20.64
C ASP A 18 -3.49 -7.99 19.20
N GLU A 19 -4.39 -7.24 18.58
CA GLU A 19 -4.87 -7.37 17.19
C GLU A 19 -4.71 -6.00 16.51
N ASP A 20 -5.63 -5.64 15.57
CA ASP A 20 -5.60 -4.32 14.90
C ASP A 20 -5.77 -3.17 15.90
N ALA A 21 -4.93 -2.16 15.78
CA ALA A 21 -4.97 -1.04 16.72
C ALA A 21 -6.10 -0.05 16.43
N VAL A 22 -6.32 0.28 15.16
CA VAL A 22 -7.44 1.13 14.71
C VAL A 22 -8.12 0.45 13.54
N LYS A 23 -9.38 0.02 13.72
CA LYS A 23 -10.10 -0.76 12.71
C LYS A 23 -11.49 -0.23 12.40
N VAL A 24 -11.80 -0.15 11.11
CA VAL A 24 -13.16 -0.09 10.57
C VAL A 24 -13.31 -1.24 9.57
N ASP A 25 -14.36 -2.06 9.76
CA ASP A 25 -14.45 -3.34 9.08
C ASP A 25 -15.87 -3.64 8.61
N ASN A 26 -16.02 -3.87 7.32
CA ASN A 26 -17.25 -4.32 6.69
C ASN A 26 -16.92 -5.28 5.54
N ASP A 27 -16.94 -6.58 5.82
CA ASP A 27 -16.61 -7.63 4.86
C ASP A 27 -17.73 -7.88 3.83
N GLU A 28 -18.93 -7.34 4.06
CA GLU A 28 -20.09 -7.63 3.21
C GLU A 28 -20.30 -6.59 2.11
N ASP A 29 -19.85 -5.34 2.32
CA ASP A 29 -20.09 -4.22 1.41
C ASP A 29 -18.81 -3.40 1.20
N THR A 30 -18.14 -3.56 0.05
CA THR A 30 -16.90 -2.86 -0.31
C THR A 30 -17.07 -1.36 -0.55
N SER A 31 -18.30 -0.84 -0.54
CA SER A 31 -18.59 0.59 -0.68
C SER A 31 -18.56 1.37 0.64
N VAL A 32 -18.43 0.67 1.77
CA VAL A 32 -18.33 1.22 3.12
C VAL A 32 -17.06 0.74 3.82
N GLY A 33 -16.91 1.02 5.10
CA GLY A 33 -15.67 0.69 5.82
C GLY A 33 -14.57 1.74 5.65
N THR A 34 -14.96 3.00 5.42
CA THR A 34 -14.03 4.11 5.17
C THR A 34 -13.49 4.70 6.45
N MET A 35 -12.18 5.00 6.47
CA MET A 35 -11.53 5.70 7.59
C MET A 35 -10.92 7.02 7.12
N TYR A 36 -11.23 8.10 7.86
CA TYR A 36 -10.64 9.43 7.67
C TYR A 36 -9.83 9.84 8.90
N LEU A 37 -8.57 10.20 8.67
CA LEU A 37 -7.64 10.63 9.71
C LEU A 37 -7.08 12.02 9.41
N SER A 38 -7.20 12.96 10.36
CA SER A 38 -6.64 14.30 10.19
C SER A 38 -6.20 14.93 11.53
N ASP A 39 -5.11 15.67 11.49
CA ASP A 39 -4.56 16.44 12.64
C ASP A 39 -4.33 15.60 13.91
N ASN A 40 -4.08 14.32 13.77
CA ASN A 40 -3.85 13.41 14.88
C ASN A 40 -2.36 13.32 15.23
N LYS A 41 -2.09 12.91 16.47
CA LYS A 41 -0.79 12.42 16.90
C LYS A 41 -0.97 11.03 17.50
N MET A 42 -0.61 9.99 16.76
CA MET A 42 -0.80 8.61 17.17
C MET A 42 0.54 7.89 17.29
N THR A 43 0.69 7.12 18.38
CA THR A 43 1.75 6.12 18.52
C THR A 43 1.06 4.78 18.69
N ILE A 44 1.39 3.82 17.83
CA ILE A 44 0.66 2.58 17.66
C ILE A 44 1.64 1.41 17.76
N THR A 45 1.26 0.42 18.54
CA THR A 45 1.83 -0.93 18.56
C THR A 45 0.66 -1.89 18.37
N ALA A 46 0.72 -2.77 17.38
CA ALA A 46 -0.34 -3.71 17.05
C ALA A 46 0.20 -5.13 16.90
N GLY A 47 -0.58 -6.12 17.31
CA GLY A 47 -0.25 -7.53 17.11
C GLY A 47 -0.67 -8.03 15.72
N ASP A 48 -1.53 -7.26 15.04
CA ASP A 48 -1.92 -7.43 13.65
C ASP A 48 -1.72 -6.08 12.95
N ASP A 49 -2.75 -5.43 12.39
CA ASP A 49 -2.55 -4.21 11.62
C ASP A 49 -2.52 -2.94 12.46
N GLY A 50 -1.65 -2.02 12.10
CA GLY A 50 -1.58 -0.71 12.75
C GLY A 50 -2.86 0.09 12.52
N ILE A 51 -3.27 0.28 11.28
CA ILE A 51 -4.49 0.97 10.88
C ILE A 51 -5.13 0.20 9.73
N HIS A 52 -6.35 -0.33 9.95
CA HIS A 52 -7.08 -1.15 8.99
C HIS A 52 -8.44 -0.54 8.62
N ALA A 53 -8.67 -0.38 7.33
CA ALA A 53 -9.95 0.00 6.75
C ALA A 53 -10.37 -0.99 5.66
N SER A 54 -11.45 -1.75 5.83
CA SER A 54 -11.93 -2.64 4.76
C SER A 54 -12.35 -1.90 3.47
N GLY A 55 -12.67 -0.61 3.59
CA GLY A 55 -12.90 0.34 2.49
C GLY A 55 -11.72 1.28 2.27
N ASP A 56 -12.00 2.57 2.10
CA ASP A 56 -10.98 3.57 1.80
C ASP A 56 -10.33 4.11 3.08
N LEU A 57 -8.99 4.10 3.13
CA LEU A 57 -8.20 4.78 4.17
C LEU A 57 -7.68 6.10 3.63
N ILE A 58 -8.05 7.21 4.29
CA ILE A 58 -7.67 8.55 3.88
C ILE A 58 -6.96 9.26 5.04
N ILE A 59 -5.70 9.66 4.82
CA ILE A 59 -4.90 10.41 5.78
C ILE A 59 -4.63 11.80 5.20
N ASP A 60 -5.26 12.82 5.76
CA ASP A 60 -5.11 14.21 5.30
C ASP A 60 -3.93 14.92 5.97
N SER A 61 -3.68 14.67 7.25
CA SER A 61 -2.62 15.33 8.02
C SER A 61 -2.39 14.62 9.36
N GLY A 62 -1.37 15.04 10.10
CA GLY A 62 -1.07 14.53 11.43
C GLY A 62 0.29 13.84 11.50
N THR A 63 0.55 13.21 12.64
CA THR A 63 1.77 12.42 12.88
C THR A 63 1.35 11.03 13.35
N TYR A 64 1.80 10.01 12.63
CA TYR A 64 1.47 8.62 12.90
C TYR A 64 2.77 7.82 13.00
N GLN A 65 2.94 7.16 14.12
CA GLN A 65 4.09 6.30 14.37
C GLN A 65 3.59 4.90 14.70
N VAL A 66 3.65 4.01 13.72
CA VAL A 66 3.42 2.56 13.90
C VAL A 66 4.78 1.95 14.23
N THR A 67 4.93 1.54 15.49
CA THR A 67 6.21 1.06 16.02
C THR A 67 6.41 -0.44 15.87
N GLU A 68 5.31 -1.17 15.72
CA GLU A 68 5.26 -2.60 15.43
C GLU A 68 3.86 -2.95 14.91
N SER A 69 3.79 -3.76 13.86
CA SER A 69 2.56 -4.31 13.28
C SER A 69 2.90 -5.49 12.36
N VAL A 70 1.90 -6.25 11.95
CA VAL A 70 2.00 -7.16 10.79
C VAL A 70 1.99 -6.29 9.54
N GLU A 71 0.86 -5.61 9.25
CA GLU A 71 0.77 -4.58 8.23
C GLU A 71 0.66 -3.19 8.89
N GLY A 72 1.32 -2.19 8.30
CA GLY A 72 1.31 -0.85 8.88
C GLY A 72 0.01 -0.12 8.65
N LEU A 73 -0.35 0.02 7.39
CA LEU A 73 -1.61 0.58 6.89
C LEU A 73 -2.25 -0.42 5.94
N GLU A 74 -3.48 -0.83 6.21
CA GLU A 74 -4.26 -1.67 5.32
C GLU A 74 -5.55 -0.96 4.87
N GLY A 75 -5.93 -1.15 3.61
CA GLY A 75 -7.18 -0.64 3.07
C GLY A 75 -7.47 -1.12 1.66
N LYS A 76 -8.75 -1.15 1.26
CA LYS A 76 -9.11 -1.36 -0.15
C LYS A 76 -8.41 -0.32 -1.03
N SER A 77 -8.48 0.94 -0.64
CA SER A 77 -7.67 2.00 -1.20
C SER A 77 -7.04 2.84 -0.08
N ILE A 78 -5.82 3.33 -0.34
CA ILE A 78 -5.09 4.14 0.63
C ILE A 78 -4.68 5.45 -0.04
N THR A 79 -5.13 6.58 0.54
CA THR A 79 -4.77 7.92 0.06
C THR A 79 -4.09 8.71 1.18
N ILE A 80 -2.86 9.14 0.94
CA ILE A 80 -2.11 10.03 1.82
C ILE A 80 -2.02 11.41 1.16
N ASN A 81 -2.77 12.38 1.71
CA ASN A 81 -2.76 13.77 1.25
C ASN A 81 -1.68 14.58 1.96
N GLY A 82 -1.29 14.18 3.17
CA GLY A 82 -0.29 14.87 3.97
C GLY A 82 0.00 14.15 5.27
N GLY A 83 0.77 14.79 6.14
CA GLY A 83 1.18 14.26 7.43
C GLY A 83 2.60 13.68 7.42
N ASP A 84 3.02 13.20 8.59
CA ASP A 84 4.31 12.56 8.84
C ASP A 84 4.06 11.17 9.41
N ILE A 85 4.28 10.15 8.57
CA ILE A 85 3.91 8.78 8.84
C ILE A 85 5.20 7.95 8.89
N THR A 86 5.39 7.22 9.97
CA THR A 86 6.52 6.30 10.15
C THR A 86 6.00 4.93 10.55
N ILE A 87 6.41 3.90 9.83
CA ILE A 87 5.91 2.54 9.95
C ILE A 87 7.09 1.57 10.08
N TYR A 88 7.00 0.67 11.05
CA TYR A 88 7.71 -0.59 11.05
C TYR A 88 6.70 -1.72 11.02
N ALA A 89 6.78 -2.57 10.00
CA ALA A 89 5.91 -3.74 9.81
C ALA A 89 6.72 -5.02 9.64
N THR A 90 6.15 -6.15 10.03
CA THR A 90 6.80 -7.47 9.89
C THR A 90 6.43 -8.16 8.59
N ASP A 91 5.36 -7.72 7.96
CA ASP A 91 4.92 -8.05 6.61
C ASP A 91 4.91 -6.77 5.78
N ASP A 92 3.79 -6.32 5.24
CA ASP A 92 3.76 -5.14 4.36
C ASP A 92 3.62 -3.82 5.13
N GLY A 93 4.37 -2.81 4.70
CA GLY A 93 4.27 -1.49 5.32
C GLY A 93 2.96 -0.79 5.01
N VAL A 94 2.56 -0.82 3.76
CA VAL A 94 1.28 -0.30 3.23
C VAL A 94 0.70 -1.34 2.30
N ASN A 95 -0.47 -1.89 2.63
CA ASN A 95 -1.17 -2.89 1.83
C ASN A 95 -2.51 -2.35 1.31
N ALA A 96 -2.59 -2.08 0.00
CA ALA A 96 -3.84 -1.74 -0.66
C ALA A 96 -4.45 -2.99 -1.29
N ALA A 97 -5.39 -3.63 -0.60
CA ALA A 97 -5.98 -4.89 -1.00
C ALA A 97 -7.45 -5.00 -0.59
N ASN A 98 -8.25 -5.71 -1.40
CA ASN A 98 -9.57 -6.19 -1.02
C ASN A 98 -10.02 -7.28 -1.99
N ALA A 99 -10.24 -8.49 -1.48
CA ALA A 99 -10.58 -9.67 -2.29
C ALA A 99 -11.96 -9.57 -3.00
N ASN A 100 -12.84 -8.67 -2.56
CA ASN A 100 -14.19 -8.50 -3.09
C ASN A 100 -14.34 -7.26 -4.00
N ALA A 101 -13.31 -6.41 -4.07
CA ALA A 101 -13.30 -5.20 -4.91
C ALA A 101 -12.79 -5.50 -6.32
N ASN A 102 -13.13 -4.64 -7.29
CA ASN A 102 -12.50 -4.70 -8.59
C ASN A 102 -11.09 -4.09 -8.52
N GLN A 103 -10.18 -4.59 -9.34
CA GLN A 103 -8.78 -4.13 -9.34
C GLN A 103 -8.62 -2.61 -9.55
N ASP A 104 -9.50 -1.98 -10.30
CA ASP A 104 -9.49 -0.54 -10.54
C ASP A 104 -9.99 0.31 -9.34
N GLU A 105 -10.59 -0.33 -8.34
CA GLU A 105 -10.99 0.28 -7.07
C GLU A 105 -9.89 0.15 -5.99
N ILE A 106 -8.87 -0.67 -6.25
CA ILE A 106 -7.74 -0.89 -5.34
C ILE A 106 -6.58 0.00 -5.78
N PHE A 107 -6.06 0.82 -4.88
CA PHE A 107 -4.93 1.69 -5.18
C PHE A 107 -4.24 2.26 -3.94
N PHE A 108 -2.96 2.56 -4.10
CA PHE A 108 -2.23 3.46 -3.21
C PHE A 108 -1.99 4.79 -3.91
N THR A 109 -2.31 5.90 -3.24
CA THR A 109 -2.05 7.26 -3.75
C THR A 109 -1.34 8.11 -2.70
N MET A 110 -0.23 8.74 -3.07
CA MET A 110 0.42 9.76 -2.25
C MET A 110 0.46 11.10 -2.97
N ASN A 111 -0.18 12.09 -2.35
CA ASN A 111 -0.27 13.47 -2.84
C ASN A 111 0.67 14.42 -2.09
N GLY A 112 1.06 14.10 -0.86
CA GLY A 112 1.91 14.97 -0.05
C GLY A 112 2.31 14.32 1.27
N GLY A 113 3.02 15.08 2.11
CA GLY A 113 3.52 14.62 3.41
C GLY A 113 4.82 13.81 3.31
N THR A 114 5.12 13.07 4.38
CA THR A 114 6.29 12.18 4.46
C THR A 114 5.84 10.80 4.90
N LEU A 115 6.22 9.78 4.16
CA LEU A 115 6.00 8.37 4.47
C LEU A 115 7.35 7.67 4.60
N ASN A 116 7.64 7.18 5.81
CA ASN A 116 8.81 6.38 6.10
C ASN A 116 8.35 4.97 6.43
N VAL A 117 8.81 3.99 5.69
CA VAL A 117 8.46 2.59 5.88
C VAL A 117 9.72 1.75 6.00
N GLU A 118 9.77 0.94 7.03
CA GLU A 118 10.73 -0.13 7.19
C GLU A 118 9.98 -1.45 7.39
N VAL A 119 10.32 -2.47 6.60
CA VAL A 119 9.71 -3.78 6.72
C VAL A 119 10.72 -4.83 7.16
N GLY A 120 10.19 -5.93 7.72
CA GLY A 120 10.96 -7.09 8.14
C GLY A 120 11.72 -7.76 6.99
N GLN A 121 12.31 -8.92 7.29
CA GLN A 121 12.95 -9.75 6.26
C GLN A 121 12.02 -10.87 5.86
N GLY A 122 11.90 -11.12 4.57
CA GLY A 122 11.07 -12.17 4.00
C GLY A 122 10.49 -11.75 2.67
N ASP A 123 9.33 -12.26 2.36
CA ASP A 123 8.48 -11.84 1.24
C ASP A 123 7.59 -10.72 1.75
N THR A 124 8.18 -9.52 1.90
CA THR A 124 7.59 -8.36 2.56
C THR A 124 7.85 -7.13 1.71
N ASP A 125 6.81 -6.32 1.47
CA ASP A 125 6.88 -5.15 0.63
C ASP A 125 6.62 -3.85 1.41
N PRO A 126 7.50 -2.84 1.33
CA PRO A 126 7.21 -1.53 1.91
C PRO A 126 5.90 -0.93 1.42
N ILE A 127 5.57 -1.12 0.14
CA ILE A 127 4.28 -0.76 -0.45
C ILE A 127 3.83 -1.89 -1.36
N ASP A 128 2.74 -2.56 -0.96
CA ASP A 128 1.99 -3.50 -1.79
C ASP A 128 0.64 -2.91 -2.23
N SER A 129 0.25 -3.15 -3.47
CA SER A 129 -1.06 -2.80 -3.98
C SER A 129 -1.57 -3.83 -5.00
N ASN A 130 -2.64 -4.52 -4.68
CA ASN A 130 -3.33 -5.37 -5.65
C ASN A 130 -3.99 -4.57 -6.79
N GLY A 131 -3.68 -3.30 -6.92
CA GLY A 131 -4.18 -2.38 -7.94
C GLY A 131 -3.13 -1.38 -8.41
N ASN A 132 -3.48 -0.10 -8.43
CA ASN A 132 -2.64 0.95 -8.97
C ASN A 132 -1.83 1.67 -7.90
N VAL A 133 -0.67 2.19 -8.29
CA VAL A 133 0.16 3.07 -7.45
C VAL A 133 0.27 4.44 -8.10
N THR A 134 0.00 5.51 -7.34
CA THR A 134 0.12 6.88 -7.83
C THR A 134 0.87 7.75 -6.84
N VAL A 135 1.93 8.42 -7.29
CA VAL A 135 2.67 9.40 -6.50
C VAL A 135 2.71 10.73 -7.24
N THR A 136 2.07 11.74 -6.66
CA THR A 136 1.98 13.10 -7.23
C THR A 136 2.76 14.12 -6.41
N GLY A 137 3.17 13.78 -5.19
CA GLY A 137 3.91 14.67 -4.29
C GLY A 137 4.37 13.98 -3.01
N GLY A 138 4.99 14.73 -2.12
CA GLY A 138 5.50 14.25 -0.85
C GLY A 138 6.88 13.60 -0.93
N THR A 139 7.27 12.96 0.15
CA THR A 139 8.53 12.21 0.27
C THR A 139 8.24 10.80 0.78
N ILE A 140 8.69 9.79 0.05
CA ILE A 140 8.57 8.38 0.40
C ILE A 140 9.97 7.82 0.64
N ASN A 141 10.21 7.27 1.83
CA ASN A 141 11.45 6.59 2.19
C ASN A 141 11.13 5.14 2.55
N LEU A 142 11.60 4.22 1.74
CA LEU A 142 11.36 2.79 1.88
C LEU A 142 12.65 2.06 2.26
N THR A 143 12.57 1.18 3.23
CA THR A 143 13.65 0.30 3.66
C THR A 143 13.14 -1.15 3.66
N GLY A 144 13.69 -1.98 2.80
CA GLY A 144 13.26 -3.37 2.62
C GLY A 144 14.04 -4.07 1.51
N GLN A 145 13.66 -5.29 1.16
CA GLN A 145 14.26 -6.03 0.05
C GLN A 145 13.73 -5.54 -1.31
N SER A 146 12.49 -5.09 -1.33
CA SER A 146 11.81 -4.49 -2.47
C SER A 146 11.50 -3.01 -2.19
N GLY A 147 10.75 -2.36 -3.05
CA GLY A 147 10.22 -1.01 -2.82
C GLY A 147 8.71 -0.99 -3.00
N PHE A 148 8.27 -1.48 -4.15
CA PHE A 148 6.87 -1.51 -4.54
C PHE A 148 6.55 -2.86 -5.17
N ASP A 149 5.46 -3.46 -4.73
CA ASP A 149 4.74 -4.47 -5.47
C ASP A 149 3.37 -3.93 -5.90
N PHE A 150 2.92 -4.22 -7.13
CA PHE A 150 1.60 -3.79 -7.58
C PHE A 150 1.11 -4.60 -8.79
N ASP A 151 -0.18 -4.89 -8.79
CA ASP A 151 -0.82 -5.66 -9.87
C ASP A 151 -1.27 -4.80 -11.06
N GLY A 152 -1.46 -3.50 -10.84
CA GLY A 152 -1.99 -2.56 -11.83
C GLY A 152 -0.92 -1.75 -12.54
N THR A 153 -1.08 -0.43 -12.54
CA THR A 153 -0.18 0.53 -13.17
C THR A 153 0.42 1.49 -12.15
N ALA A 154 1.65 1.95 -12.41
CA ALA A 154 2.28 2.99 -11.61
C ALA A 154 2.28 4.34 -12.35
N THR A 155 1.97 5.41 -11.61
CA THR A 155 2.06 6.80 -12.08
C THR A 155 2.92 7.59 -11.10
N TYR A 156 4.01 8.21 -11.62
CA TYR A 156 4.89 9.06 -10.82
C TYR A 156 5.07 10.39 -11.51
N THR A 157 4.47 11.46 -10.97
CA THR A 157 4.47 12.79 -11.56
C THR A 157 5.04 13.87 -10.65
N GLY A 158 5.32 13.56 -9.40
CA GLY A 158 5.90 14.51 -8.44
C GLY A 158 6.28 13.85 -7.12
N GLY A 159 7.00 14.60 -6.29
CA GLY A 159 7.54 14.13 -5.02
C GLY A 159 8.92 13.50 -5.15
N ASP A 160 9.42 12.96 -4.05
CA ASP A 160 10.70 12.30 -3.94
C ASP A 160 10.53 10.88 -3.37
N ILE A 161 11.09 9.89 -4.06
CA ILE A 161 11.07 8.47 -3.63
C ILE A 161 12.51 8.02 -3.39
N TYR A 162 12.74 7.39 -2.25
CA TYR A 162 14.02 6.79 -1.88
C TYR A 162 13.77 5.34 -1.46
N ILE A 163 14.55 4.41 -2.02
CA ILE A 163 14.57 2.99 -1.62
C ILE A 163 15.98 2.69 -1.11
N ASN A 164 16.08 2.27 0.15
CA ASN A 164 17.36 2.03 0.83
C ASN A 164 18.33 3.22 0.74
N GLY A 165 17.80 4.45 0.79
CA GLY A 165 18.54 5.70 0.69
C GLY A 165 18.90 6.14 -0.74
N GLU A 166 18.59 5.35 -1.75
CA GLU A 166 18.84 5.68 -3.16
C GLU A 166 17.58 6.34 -3.79
N LYS A 167 17.76 7.53 -4.37
CA LYS A 167 16.68 8.27 -5.02
C LYS A 167 16.24 7.57 -6.30
N GLN A 168 14.93 7.40 -6.43
CA GLN A 168 14.30 6.80 -7.60
C GLN A 168 13.80 7.88 -8.58
N THR A 169 13.77 7.55 -9.86
CA THR A 169 13.24 8.40 -10.94
C THR A 169 11.97 7.82 -11.56
N GLU A 170 11.63 6.60 -11.21
CA GLU A 170 10.45 5.87 -11.65
C GLU A 170 10.01 4.90 -10.54
N ILE A 171 8.77 4.44 -10.58
CA ILE A 171 8.25 3.37 -9.73
C ILE A 171 8.37 2.08 -10.52
N VAL A 172 9.16 1.14 -9.99
CA VAL A 172 9.40 -0.17 -10.61
C VAL A 172 8.74 -1.23 -9.73
N ASN A 173 7.96 -2.10 -10.36
CA ASN A 173 7.40 -3.29 -9.70
C ASN A 173 8.54 -4.27 -9.36
N SER A 174 8.68 -4.62 -8.10
CA SER A 174 9.73 -5.49 -7.59
C SER A 174 9.42 -6.98 -7.69
N MET A 175 8.17 -7.34 -8.03
CA MET A 175 7.78 -8.76 -8.13
C MET A 175 8.61 -9.50 -9.19
N PRO A 176 9.33 -10.56 -8.85
CA PRO A 176 9.94 -11.43 -9.85
C PRO A 176 8.84 -12.31 -10.48
N GLY A 177 8.17 -11.80 -11.52
CA GLY A 177 7.27 -12.64 -12.34
C GLY A 177 5.92 -12.07 -12.72
N GLY A 178 5.48 -10.91 -12.21
CA GLY A 178 4.21 -10.25 -12.56
C GLY A 178 4.27 -9.27 -13.74
N GLY A 179 5.40 -9.16 -14.43
CA GLY A 179 5.54 -8.25 -15.56
C GLY A 179 4.79 -8.72 -16.79
N GLY A 180 3.63 -8.14 -17.10
CA GLY A 180 3.03 -8.18 -18.41
C GLY A 180 4.00 -7.59 -19.43
N ALA A 181 4.78 -8.46 -20.12
CA ALA A 181 5.63 -8.05 -21.20
C ALA A 181 4.80 -7.37 -22.29
N PRO A 182 5.19 -6.21 -22.84
CA PRO A 182 4.55 -5.66 -24.02
C PRO A 182 4.69 -6.67 -25.16
N GLY A 183 3.57 -7.09 -25.74
CA GLY A 183 3.48 -8.12 -26.76
C GLY A 183 4.41 -7.90 -27.95
N GLY A 184 5.56 -8.57 -27.95
CA GLY A 184 6.40 -8.74 -29.09
C GLY A 184 5.87 -9.85 -29.97
N GLY A 185 5.15 -9.49 -31.05
CA GLY A 185 4.76 -10.43 -32.08
C GLY A 185 5.99 -11.08 -32.74
N GLY A 186 6.28 -12.32 -32.38
CA GLY A 186 7.26 -13.14 -33.09
C GLY A 186 6.57 -13.91 -34.25
N PRO A 187 7.24 -14.03 -35.40
CA PRO A 187 6.63 -14.67 -36.57
C PRO A 187 6.47 -16.19 -36.38
N GLN A 188 5.29 -16.70 -36.74
CA GLN A 188 5.02 -18.13 -36.87
C GLN A 188 5.97 -18.79 -37.89
N GLY A 189 6.88 -19.57 -37.44
CA GLY A 189 7.64 -20.49 -38.27
C GLY A 189 6.85 -21.76 -38.57
N GLY A 190 6.35 -21.89 -39.78
CA GLY A 190 5.77 -23.11 -40.26
C GLY A 190 6.83 -24.19 -40.45
N GLY A 191 6.71 -25.34 -39.78
CA GLY A 191 7.48 -26.53 -40.01
C GLY A 191 6.77 -27.48 -41.00
N PRO A 192 7.49 -28.17 -41.93
CA PRO A 192 6.89 -28.98 -42.93
C PRO A 192 6.51 -30.36 -42.41
N GLY A 193 5.38 -30.87 -42.93
CA GLY A 193 4.88 -32.21 -42.64
C GLY A 193 5.79 -33.31 -43.21
N GLY A 194 6.10 -34.29 -42.37
CA GLY A 194 6.70 -35.55 -42.76
C GLY A 194 5.64 -36.63 -42.81
N GLY A 195 5.33 -37.10 -44.01
CA GLY A 195 4.53 -38.30 -44.23
C GLY A 195 5.34 -39.56 -44.05
N HIS A 196 4.69 -40.64 -43.67
CA HIS A 196 5.19 -41.99 -43.70
C HIS A 196 4.27 -42.90 -44.47
N PRO A 197 4.88 -43.97 -45.07
CA PRO A 197 4.16 -44.98 -45.87
C PRO A 197 3.30 -45.91 -45.04
#